data_d2870271791b282381317886de253c4f
#
_entry.id   d2870271791b282381317886de253c4f
#
_cell.length_a   1.000
_cell.length_b   1.000
_cell.length_c   1.000
_cell.angle_alpha   90.00
_cell.angle_beta   90.00
_cell.angle_gamma   90.00
#
_symmetry.space_group_name_H-M   'P 1'
#
loop_
_entity.id
_entity.type
_entity.pdbx_description
1 polymer ?
#
loop_
_entity_poly.entity_id
_entity_poly.type
_entity_poly.pdbx_seq_one_letter_code
_entity_poly.pdbx_strand_id
1 'polypeptide(L)'
;MVESEIIKLLNSKGIKAYMERPKDASDEYVIVEKTGTASKDWVTISTIAIKSHAPSLLKAAQLNEKIKKIMVYTSERGLSSIRLINDYNFTNISTKEYRYQAVFSVVTRQFMEE
;
A
#
# COMPACT_ATOMS: atom_id res chain seq x y z
N MET A 1 -4.78 -13.55 0.96
CA MET A 1 -4.49 -12.78 -0.23
C MET A 1 -3.57 -11.61 0.09
N VAL A 2 -2.86 -11.14 -0.91
CA VAL A 2 -1.80 -10.15 -0.71
C VAL A 2 -2.29 -8.87 -0.04
N GLU A 3 -3.42 -8.33 -0.48
CA GLU A 3 -3.95 -7.09 0.09
C GLU A 3 -4.23 -7.21 1.58
N SER A 4 -4.86 -8.30 1.98
CA SER A 4 -5.21 -8.48 3.39
C SER A 4 -3.96 -8.66 4.27
N GLU A 5 -2.92 -9.27 3.74
CA GLU A 5 -1.67 -9.42 4.47
C GLU A 5 -0.96 -8.09 4.65
N ILE A 6 -0.98 -7.26 3.61
CA ILE A 6 -0.42 -5.91 3.70
C ILE A 6 -1.20 -5.07 4.71
N ILE A 7 -2.54 -5.18 4.67
CA ILE A 7 -3.38 -4.47 5.63
C ILE A 7 -3.06 -4.88 7.06
N LYS A 8 -2.91 -6.17 7.31
CA LYS A 8 -2.54 -6.67 8.64
C LYS A 8 -1.19 -6.13 9.08
N LEU A 9 -0.23 -6.12 8.17
CA LEU A 9 1.10 -5.57 8.45
C LEU A 9 1.02 -4.10 8.84
N LEU A 10 0.33 -3.30 8.05
CA LEU A 10 0.22 -1.87 8.30
C LEU A 10 -0.53 -1.60 9.60
N ASN A 11 -1.61 -2.33 9.86
CA ASN A 11 -2.35 -2.20 11.11
C ASN A 11 -1.47 -2.53 12.31
N SER A 12 -0.59 -3.54 12.18
CA SER A 12 0.33 -3.90 13.26
C SER A 12 1.36 -2.80 13.55
N LYS A 13 1.58 -1.90 12.60
CA LYS A 13 2.49 -0.76 12.75
C LYS A 13 1.75 0.52 13.15
N GLY A 14 0.48 0.41 13.53
CA GLY A 14 -0.31 1.55 13.97
C GLY A 14 -0.92 2.39 12.86
N ILE A 15 -0.92 1.87 11.63
CA ILE A 15 -1.49 2.58 10.47
C ILE A 15 -2.86 1.98 10.18
N LYS A 16 -3.87 2.84 10.05
CA LYS A 16 -5.23 2.41 9.72
C LYS A 16 -5.30 2.13 8.22
N ALA A 17 -5.39 0.86 7.86
CA ALA A 17 -5.38 0.40 6.48
C ALA A 17 -6.64 -0.36 6.14
N TYR A 18 -7.18 -0.11 4.94
CA TYR A 18 -8.43 -0.69 4.47
C TYR A 18 -8.34 -1.03 2.99
N MET A 19 -9.23 -1.89 2.52
CA MET A 19 -9.34 -2.17 1.07
C MET A 19 -10.21 -1.11 0.38
N GLU A 20 -11.12 -0.51 1.11
CA GLU A 20 -11.94 0.58 0.60
C GLU A 20 -12.21 1.57 1.72
N ARG A 21 -12.57 2.79 1.34
CA ARG A 21 -12.78 3.85 2.32
C ARG A 21 -13.91 3.49 3.27
N PRO A 22 -13.66 3.46 4.60
CA PRO A 22 -14.72 3.20 5.56
C PRO A 22 -15.64 4.39 5.71
N LYS A 23 -16.87 4.14 6.18
CA LYS A 23 -17.86 5.20 6.41
C LYS A 23 -17.33 6.29 7.35
N ASP A 24 -16.69 5.85 8.43
CA ASP A 24 -16.18 6.77 9.45
C ASP A 24 -14.66 6.79 9.40
N ALA A 25 -14.12 7.18 8.24
CA ALA A 25 -12.68 7.24 8.06
C ALA A 25 -12.08 8.27 9.01
N SER A 26 -10.96 7.90 9.66
CA SER A 26 -10.19 8.83 10.47
C SER A 26 -9.48 9.83 9.56
N ASP A 27 -8.85 10.85 10.18
CA ASP A 27 -8.13 11.87 9.41
C ASP A 27 -6.97 11.30 8.60
N GLU A 28 -6.31 10.27 9.14
CA GLU A 28 -5.21 9.62 8.44
C GLU A 28 -5.50 8.14 8.29
N TYR A 29 -5.42 7.67 7.06
CA TYR A 29 -5.63 6.26 6.76
C TYR A 29 -5.04 5.94 5.39
N VAL A 30 -4.88 4.66 5.09
CA VAL A 30 -4.42 4.23 3.77
C VAL A 30 -5.41 3.24 3.17
N ILE A 31 -5.49 3.26 1.84
CA ILE A 31 -6.27 2.30 1.08
C ILE A 31 -5.30 1.43 0.30
N VAL A 32 -5.41 0.12 0.46
CA VAL A 32 -4.56 -0.85 -0.23
C VAL A 32 -5.37 -1.46 -1.37
N GLU A 33 -4.90 -1.28 -2.58
CA GLU A 33 -5.61 -1.70 -3.78
C GLU A 33 -4.70 -2.53 -4.67
N LYS A 34 -5.16 -3.72 -5.08
CA LYS A 34 -4.44 -4.50 -6.08
C LYS A 34 -4.97 -4.08 -7.45
N THR A 35 -4.09 -3.53 -8.28
CA THR A 35 -4.48 -3.02 -9.58
C THR A 35 -4.18 -3.98 -10.72
N GLY A 36 -3.37 -5.01 -10.47
CA GLY A 36 -3.07 -5.99 -11.50
C GLY A 36 -2.39 -7.21 -10.93
N THR A 37 -2.42 -8.30 -11.69
CA THR A 37 -1.79 -9.55 -11.31
C THR A 37 -1.25 -10.23 -12.57
N ALA A 38 -0.05 -10.78 -12.47
CA ALA A 38 0.53 -11.60 -13.52
C ALA A 38 1.12 -12.86 -12.86
N SER A 39 1.04 -13.98 -13.54
CA SER A 39 1.59 -15.24 -13.04
C SER A 39 2.56 -15.80 -14.06
N LYS A 40 3.72 -16.22 -13.59
CA LYS A 40 4.74 -16.81 -14.44
C LYS A 40 5.68 -17.66 -13.60
N ASP A 41 5.98 -18.89 -14.08
CA ASP A 41 6.97 -19.75 -13.44
C ASP A 41 6.74 -19.95 -11.94
N TRP A 42 5.48 -20.26 -11.56
CA TRP A 42 5.10 -20.54 -10.18
C TRP A 42 5.20 -19.34 -9.26
N VAL A 43 5.30 -18.15 -9.81
CA VAL A 43 5.23 -16.93 -9.01
C VAL A 43 4.06 -16.06 -9.47
N THR A 44 3.50 -15.32 -8.53
CA THR A 44 2.49 -14.33 -8.80
C THR A 44 3.08 -12.97 -8.55
N ILE A 45 2.95 -12.08 -9.53
CA ILE A 45 3.40 -10.71 -9.41
C ILE A 45 2.17 -9.84 -9.29
N SER A 46 2.00 -9.20 -8.13
CA SER A 46 0.85 -8.33 -7.88
C SER A 46 1.30 -6.88 -7.90
N THR A 47 0.53 -6.04 -8.55
CA THR A 47 0.76 -4.59 -8.52
C THR A 47 -0.18 -4.02 -7.46
N ILE A 48 0.41 -3.41 -6.44
CA ILE A 48 -0.32 -2.90 -5.28
C ILE A 48 -0.15 -1.39 -5.21
N ALA A 49 -1.26 -0.67 -5.20
CA ALA A 49 -1.26 0.76 -4.98
C ALA A 49 -1.68 1.02 -3.54
N ILE A 50 -0.91 1.81 -2.82
CA ILE A 50 -1.24 2.20 -1.44
C ILE A 50 -1.44 3.71 -1.44
N LYS A 51 -2.67 4.12 -1.18
CA LYS A 51 -3.08 5.52 -1.19
C LYS A 51 -3.08 6.04 0.25
N SER A 52 -2.24 7.03 0.51
CA SER A 52 -2.11 7.64 1.85
C SER A 52 -2.94 8.92 1.91
N HIS A 53 -3.98 8.90 2.74
CA HIS A 53 -4.90 10.03 2.94
C HIS A 53 -4.62 10.71 4.26
N ALA A 54 -4.61 12.05 4.25
CA ALA A 54 -4.36 12.82 5.46
C ALA A 54 -5.01 14.21 5.35
N PRO A 55 -5.14 14.94 6.47
CA PRO A 55 -5.80 16.25 6.45
C PRO A 55 -4.97 17.38 5.82
N SER A 56 -3.70 17.15 5.52
CA SER A 56 -2.85 18.13 4.84
C SER A 56 -1.91 17.43 3.88
N LEU A 57 -1.40 18.19 2.92
CA LEU A 57 -0.45 17.64 1.95
C LEU A 57 0.82 17.14 2.63
N LEU A 58 1.32 17.90 3.61
CA LEU A 58 2.52 17.49 4.36
C LEU A 58 2.30 16.15 5.07
N LYS A 59 1.16 16.01 5.74
CA LYS A 59 0.86 14.77 6.47
C LYS A 59 0.65 13.60 5.52
N ALA A 60 0.04 13.83 4.36
CA ALA A 60 -0.12 12.80 3.36
C ALA A 60 1.23 12.33 2.83
N ALA A 61 2.14 13.27 2.57
CA ALA A 61 3.49 12.96 2.11
C ALA A 61 4.27 12.19 3.18
N GLN A 62 4.16 12.60 4.45
CA GLN A 62 4.83 11.92 5.56
C GLN A 62 4.32 10.50 5.74
N LEU A 63 3.00 10.31 5.63
CA LEU A 63 2.41 8.98 5.72
C LEU A 63 2.90 8.10 4.58
N ASN A 64 2.98 8.65 3.37
CA ASN A 64 3.50 7.92 2.22
C ASN A 64 4.95 7.47 2.43
N GLU A 65 5.80 8.33 2.99
CA GLU A 65 7.19 7.97 3.31
C GLU A 65 7.25 6.84 4.33
N LYS A 66 6.38 6.89 5.32
CA LYS A 66 6.30 5.84 6.34
C LYS A 66 5.89 4.51 5.71
N ILE A 67 4.91 4.53 4.81
CA ILE A 67 4.47 3.34 4.08
C ILE A 67 5.62 2.74 3.28
N LYS A 68 6.37 3.57 2.55
CA LYS A 68 7.48 3.09 1.74
C LYS A 68 8.53 2.41 2.61
N LYS A 69 8.85 2.97 3.76
CA LYS A 69 9.83 2.38 4.68
C LYS A 69 9.36 1.02 5.21
N ILE A 70 8.11 0.92 5.59
CA ILE A 70 7.54 -0.33 6.10
C ILE A 70 7.61 -1.43 5.03
N MET A 71 7.22 -1.09 3.80
CA MET A 71 7.21 -2.07 2.72
C MET A 71 8.62 -2.53 2.35
N VAL A 72 9.57 -1.62 2.30
CA VAL A 72 10.97 -1.97 2.02
C VAL A 72 11.54 -2.86 3.13
N TYR A 73 11.27 -2.52 4.39
CA TYR A 73 11.73 -3.31 5.51
C TYR A 73 11.18 -4.75 5.45
N THR A 74 9.92 -4.88 5.09
CA THR A 74 9.29 -6.20 4.94
C THR A 74 9.97 -7.02 3.85
N SER A 75 10.30 -6.38 2.74
CA SER A 75 11.02 -7.02 1.64
C SER A 75 12.40 -7.50 2.09
N GLU A 76 13.11 -6.68 2.85
CA GLU A 76 14.45 -7.03 3.34
C GLU A 76 14.44 -8.22 4.27
N ARG A 77 13.32 -8.48 4.92
CA ARG A 77 13.20 -9.63 5.80
C ARG A 77 12.91 -10.92 5.05
N GLY A 78 12.82 -10.85 3.73
CA GLY A 78 12.66 -12.04 2.90
C GLY A 78 11.29 -12.67 2.89
N LEU A 79 10.30 -12.00 3.43
CA LEU A 79 8.93 -12.53 3.47
C LEU A 79 8.27 -12.48 2.10
N SER A 80 8.62 -11.47 1.31
CA SER A 80 8.13 -11.28 -0.05
C SER A 80 9.12 -10.38 -0.76
N SER A 81 9.17 -10.50 -2.09
CA SER A 81 9.96 -9.57 -2.87
C SER A 81 9.07 -8.38 -3.18
N ILE A 82 9.38 -7.24 -2.59
CA ILE A 82 8.59 -6.02 -2.74
C ILE A 82 9.47 -4.94 -3.33
N ARG A 83 9.02 -4.34 -4.42
CA ARG A 83 9.76 -3.27 -5.08
C ARG A 83 8.86 -2.08 -5.33
N LEU A 84 9.35 -0.89 -4.96
CA LEU A 84 8.65 0.34 -5.27
C LEU A 84 8.79 0.63 -6.76
N ILE A 85 7.67 0.78 -7.45
CA ILE A 85 7.65 1.10 -8.88
C ILE A 85 7.57 2.60 -9.06
N ASN A 86 6.71 3.25 -8.29
CA ASN A 86 6.42 4.67 -8.48
C ASN A 86 5.73 5.21 -7.24
N ASP A 87 5.89 6.52 -6.99
CA ASP A 87 5.07 7.19 -6.00
C ASP A 87 4.88 8.63 -6.44
N TYR A 88 3.71 9.20 -6.11
CA TYR A 88 3.38 10.53 -6.59
C TYR A 88 2.24 11.13 -5.79
N ASN A 89 2.13 12.46 -5.89
CA ASN A 89 1.04 13.21 -5.29
C ASN A 89 -0.23 12.95 -6.10
N PHE A 90 -1.24 12.41 -5.42
CA PHE A 90 -2.49 12.02 -6.05
C PHE A 90 -3.66 12.87 -5.50
N THR A 91 -3.35 14.05 -4.99
CA THR A 91 -4.30 14.94 -4.35
C THR A 91 -5.36 15.44 -5.33
N ASN A 92 -6.61 15.43 -4.90
CA ASN A 92 -7.68 16.08 -5.63
C ASN A 92 -7.80 17.50 -5.12
N ILE A 93 -7.28 18.46 -5.87
CA ILE A 93 -7.19 19.85 -5.46
C ILE A 93 -8.57 20.47 -5.27
N SER A 94 -9.52 20.14 -6.16
CA SER A 94 -10.86 20.74 -6.09
C SER A 94 -11.62 20.34 -4.83
N THR A 95 -11.44 19.12 -4.32
CA THR A 95 -12.10 18.66 -3.10
C THR A 95 -11.20 18.75 -1.88
N LYS A 96 -9.94 19.12 -2.06
CA LYS A 96 -8.91 19.17 -1.01
C LYS A 96 -8.72 17.82 -0.33
N GLU A 97 -8.82 16.76 -1.11
CA GLU A 97 -8.49 15.42 -0.62
C GLU A 97 -7.00 15.21 -0.83
N TYR A 98 -6.24 15.45 0.23
CA TYR A 98 -4.77 15.31 0.19
C TYR A 98 -4.39 13.86 0.29
N ARG A 99 -3.71 13.36 -0.75
CA ARG A 99 -3.30 11.96 -0.78
C ARG A 99 -2.08 11.76 -1.67
N TYR A 100 -1.26 10.80 -1.26
CA TYR A 100 -0.15 10.32 -2.07
C TYR A 100 -0.42 8.86 -2.42
N GLN A 101 0.15 8.42 -3.52
CA GLN A 101 0.01 7.02 -3.93
C GLN A 101 1.37 6.43 -4.20
N ALA A 102 1.67 5.31 -3.56
CA ALA A 102 2.87 4.52 -3.82
C ALA A 102 2.44 3.22 -4.48
N VAL A 103 3.12 2.84 -5.55
CA VAL A 103 2.81 1.64 -6.31
C VAL A 103 3.96 0.66 -6.17
N PHE A 104 3.64 -0.56 -5.75
CA PHE A 104 4.63 -1.61 -5.50
C PHE A 104 4.37 -2.82 -6.37
N SER A 105 5.45 -3.51 -6.72
CA SER A 105 5.38 -4.85 -7.30
C SER A 105 5.69 -5.83 -6.18
N VAL A 106 4.76 -6.75 -5.91
CA VAL A 106 4.90 -7.75 -4.84
C VAL A 106 4.92 -9.12 -5.48
N VAL A 107 6.00 -9.86 -5.25
CA VAL A 107 6.17 -11.19 -5.83
C VAL A 107 5.96 -12.24 -4.75
N THR A 108 5.04 -13.16 -4.97
CA THR A 108 4.75 -14.26 -4.07
C THR A 108 4.81 -15.57 -4.85
N ARG A 109 5.11 -16.66 -4.17
CA ARG A 109 5.12 -17.97 -4.80
C ARG A 109 3.71 -18.54 -4.80
N GLN A 110 3.24 -18.97 -5.97
CA GLN A 110 1.88 -19.47 -6.12
C GLN A 110 1.54 -20.62 -5.19
N PHE A 111 2.46 -21.55 -5.05
CA PHE A 111 2.19 -22.75 -4.24
C PHE A 111 2.12 -22.45 -2.74
N MET A 112 2.45 -21.25 -2.32
CA MET A 112 2.36 -20.81 -0.93
C MET A 112 1.11 -19.94 -0.67
N GLU A 113 0.37 -19.64 -1.69
CA GLU A 113 -0.87 -18.87 -1.57
C GLU A 113 -2.04 -19.84 -1.48
N GLU A 114 -2.64 -19.91 -0.34
CA GLU A 114 -3.78 -20.77 -0.12
C GLU A 114 -5.06 -19.99 0.07
#